data_cbe00fb9acc8eb0511f723d6886a9299
#
_entry.id   cbe00fb9acc8eb0511f723d6886a9299
#
_cell.length_a   1.000
_cell.length_b   1.000
_cell.length_c   1.000
_cell.angle_alpha   90.00
_cell.angle_beta   90.00
_cell.angle_gamma   90.00
#
_symmetry.space_group_name_H-M   'P 1'
#
loop_
_entity.id
_entity.type
_entity.pdbx_description
1 polymer ?
#
loop_
_entity_poly.entity_id
_entity_poly.type
_entity_poly.pdbx_seq_one_letter_code
_entity_poly.pdbx_strand_id
1 'polypeptide(L)'
;PYGIPVTVENLSKIEQAEDYLRGLGLREVRARHHDRLCRIEVGEDEIDFAFGHRKEIVAAIKKIGYLWVSLDMSGLRSGSLNDQLNLTETVSKA
;
A
#
# COMPACT_ATOMS: atom_id res chain seq x y z
N PRO A 1 -9.25 -3.77 8.84
CA PRO A 1 -7.96 -3.57 9.45
C PRO A 1 -8.04 -3.28 10.93
N TYR A 2 -9.09 -2.57 11.31
CA TYR A 2 -9.24 -2.26 12.72
C TYR A 2 -9.46 -3.53 13.49
N GLY A 3 -8.72 -3.70 14.54
CA GLY A 3 -8.84 -4.88 15.36
C GLY A 3 -7.96 -6.03 14.98
N ILE A 4 -7.23 -5.93 13.86
CA ILE A 4 -6.26 -6.95 13.51
C ILE A 4 -5.00 -6.69 14.35
N PRO A 5 -4.60 -7.64 15.19
CA PRO A 5 -3.42 -7.42 16.04
C PRO A 5 -2.16 -7.25 15.22
N VAL A 6 -1.28 -6.35 15.69
CA VAL A 6 0.03 -6.19 15.10
C VAL A 6 0.95 -7.18 15.80
N THR A 7 1.37 -8.20 15.08
CA THR A 7 2.27 -9.23 15.60
C THR A 7 3.63 -9.10 14.96
N VAL A 8 4.63 -9.77 15.55
CA VAL A 8 5.97 -9.79 14.96
C VAL A 8 5.91 -10.40 13.56
N GLU A 9 5.12 -11.45 13.39
CA GLU A 9 4.97 -12.11 12.11
C GLU A 9 4.36 -11.17 11.07
N ASN A 10 3.32 -10.42 11.45
CA ASN A 10 2.67 -9.50 10.53
C ASN A 10 3.59 -8.35 10.17
N LEU A 11 4.35 -7.83 11.13
CA LEU A 11 5.34 -6.79 10.86
C LEU A 11 6.40 -7.27 9.89
N SER A 12 6.84 -8.53 10.07
CA SER A 12 7.83 -9.11 9.17
C SER A 12 7.32 -9.18 7.73
N LYS A 13 6.06 -9.57 7.56
CA LYS A 13 5.46 -9.63 6.23
C LYS A 13 5.39 -8.26 5.59
N ILE A 14 4.99 -7.25 6.38
CA ILE A 14 4.93 -5.87 5.90
C ILE A 14 6.31 -5.41 5.45
N GLU A 15 7.32 -5.65 6.27
CA GLU A 15 8.68 -5.24 5.94
C GLU A 15 9.20 -5.92 4.68
N GLN A 16 8.93 -7.22 4.55
CA GLN A 16 9.35 -7.95 3.36
C GLN A 16 8.69 -7.40 2.11
N ALA A 17 7.40 -7.08 2.20
CA ALA A 17 6.67 -6.53 1.07
C ALA A 17 7.22 -5.16 0.68
N GLU A 18 7.44 -4.29 1.66
CA GLU A 18 7.96 -2.95 1.38
C GLU A 18 9.38 -3.00 0.85
N ASP A 19 10.21 -3.88 1.40
CA ASP A 19 11.59 -4.04 0.92
C ASP A 19 11.61 -4.51 -0.53
N TYR A 20 10.75 -5.47 -0.86
CA TYR A 20 10.65 -5.94 -2.22
C TYR A 20 10.27 -4.81 -3.17
N LEU A 21 9.26 -4.05 -2.80
CA LEU A 21 8.75 -2.97 -3.64
C LEU A 21 9.77 -1.86 -3.82
N ARG A 22 10.50 -1.52 -2.77
CA ARG A 22 11.59 -0.55 -2.90
C ARG A 22 12.70 -1.07 -3.79
N GLY A 23 13.02 -2.34 -3.67
CA GLY A 23 14.03 -2.97 -4.53
C GLY A 23 13.63 -2.97 -5.99
N LEU A 24 12.34 -2.98 -6.26
CA LEU A 24 11.82 -2.91 -7.62
C LEU A 24 12.00 -1.52 -8.23
N GLY A 25 12.10 -0.50 -7.40
CA GLY A 25 12.32 0.87 -7.84
C GLY A 25 11.33 1.90 -7.32
N LEU A 26 10.38 1.46 -6.49
CA LEU A 26 9.42 2.38 -5.91
C LEU A 26 10.06 3.18 -4.78
N ARG A 27 9.83 4.49 -4.77
CA ARG A 27 10.43 5.39 -3.78
C ARG A 27 9.54 5.56 -2.56
N GLU A 28 8.24 5.79 -2.79
CA GLU A 28 7.28 5.93 -1.72
C GLU A 28 6.34 4.75 -1.77
N VAL A 29 6.38 3.94 -0.73
CA VAL A 29 5.56 2.74 -0.71
C VAL A 29 5.17 2.38 0.71
N ARG A 30 3.95 1.91 0.86
CA ARG A 30 3.45 1.35 2.11
C ARG A 30 2.71 0.07 1.81
N ALA A 31 2.96 -0.95 2.61
CA ALA A 31 2.21 -2.18 2.57
C ALA A 31 1.30 -2.22 3.79
N ARG A 32 0.01 -2.28 3.56
CA ARG A 32 -0.98 -2.34 4.64
C ARG A 32 -1.46 -3.77 4.80
N HIS A 33 -1.34 -4.26 6.01
CA HIS A 33 -1.70 -5.64 6.32
C HIS A 33 -3.17 -5.71 6.71
N HIS A 34 -3.94 -6.48 5.94
CA HIS A 34 -5.37 -6.71 6.21
C HIS A 34 -5.61 -8.21 6.20
N ASP A 35 -5.14 -8.89 7.24
CA ASP A 35 -5.25 -10.33 7.37
C ASP A 35 -4.59 -11.03 6.17
N ARG A 36 -5.35 -11.47 5.19
CA ARG A 36 -4.82 -12.18 4.02
C ARG A 36 -4.57 -11.27 2.82
N LEU A 37 -4.90 -10.00 2.95
CA LEU A 37 -4.75 -9.02 1.89
C LEU A 37 -3.58 -8.11 2.19
N CYS A 38 -2.74 -7.88 1.21
CA CYS A 38 -1.74 -6.84 1.26
C CYS A 38 -2.21 -5.70 0.36
N ARG A 39 -2.53 -4.55 0.94
CA ARG A 39 -2.88 -3.38 0.17
C ARG A 39 -1.65 -2.52 0.02
N ILE A 40 -1.28 -2.25 -1.21
CA ILE A 40 -0.09 -1.48 -1.53
C ILE A 40 -0.48 -0.05 -1.84
N GLU A 41 0.23 0.90 -1.23
CA GLU A 41 0.09 2.32 -1.50
C GLU A 41 1.43 2.83 -2.00
N VAL A 42 1.43 3.49 -3.14
CA VAL A 42 2.65 4.06 -3.71
C VAL A 42 2.41 5.52 -4.02
N GLY A 43 3.46 6.28 -4.23
CA GLY A 43 3.33 7.68 -4.60
C GLY A 43 2.45 7.85 -5.83
N GLU A 44 1.72 8.95 -5.91
CA GLU A 44 0.80 9.18 -7.02
C GLU A 44 1.50 9.09 -8.38
N ASP A 45 2.73 9.56 -8.45
CA ASP A 45 3.50 9.53 -9.68
C ASP A 45 4.11 8.16 -9.97
N GLU A 46 3.90 7.19 -9.09
CA GLU A 46 4.46 5.85 -9.26
C GLU A 46 3.41 4.78 -9.49
N ILE A 47 2.14 5.15 -9.54
CA ILE A 47 1.05 4.19 -9.72
C ILE A 47 1.18 3.44 -11.05
N ASP A 48 1.46 4.16 -12.12
CA ASP A 48 1.60 3.53 -13.43
C ASP A 48 2.76 2.55 -13.46
N PHE A 49 3.87 2.92 -12.82
CA PHE A 49 5.02 2.03 -12.73
C PHE A 49 4.65 0.74 -11.97
N ALA A 50 3.99 0.91 -10.82
CA ALA A 50 3.58 -0.24 -10.03
C ALA A 50 2.60 -1.13 -10.79
N PHE A 51 1.63 -0.53 -11.45
CA PHE A 51 0.65 -1.30 -12.22
C PHE A 51 1.32 -2.05 -13.37
N GLY A 52 2.30 -1.43 -14.02
CA GLY A 52 3.04 -2.07 -15.09
C GLY A 52 3.80 -3.31 -14.64
N HIS A 53 4.15 -3.36 -13.36
CA HIS A 53 4.86 -4.50 -12.77
C HIS A 53 3.94 -5.39 -11.94
N ARG A 54 2.63 -5.30 -12.17
CA ARG A 54 1.66 -5.97 -11.30
C ARG A 54 1.86 -7.48 -11.20
N LYS A 55 2.23 -8.12 -12.29
CA LYS A 55 2.38 -9.58 -12.28
C LYS A 55 3.52 -10.02 -11.38
N GLU A 56 4.65 -9.33 -11.46
CA GLU A 56 5.80 -9.63 -10.59
C GLU A 56 5.48 -9.32 -9.14
N ILE A 57 4.80 -8.19 -8.92
CA ILE A 57 4.44 -7.76 -7.57
C ILE A 57 3.52 -8.79 -6.92
N VAL A 58 2.48 -9.20 -7.65
CA VAL A 58 1.54 -10.18 -7.13
C VAL A 58 2.26 -11.48 -6.77
N ALA A 59 3.12 -11.96 -7.65
CA ALA A 59 3.84 -13.20 -7.39
C ALA A 59 4.73 -13.09 -6.14
N ALA A 60 5.46 -11.99 -6.01
CA ALA A 60 6.36 -11.79 -4.89
C ALA A 60 5.60 -11.65 -3.56
N ILE A 61 4.53 -10.86 -3.57
CA ILE A 61 3.77 -10.62 -2.35
C ILE A 61 3.04 -11.89 -1.89
N LYS A 62 2.51 -12.66 -2.83
CA LYS A 62 1.90 -13.95 -2.47
C LYS A 62 2.91 -14.91 -1.89
N LYS A 63 4.13 -14.86 -2.36
CA LYS A 63 5.21 -15.71 -1.83
C LYS A 63 5.53 -15.38 -0.39
N ILE A 64 5.32 -14.13 0.03
CA ILE A 64 5.52 -13.70 1.41
C ILE A 64 4.45 -14.32 2.30
N GLY A 65 3.26 -14.59 1.76
CA GLY A 65 2.21 -15.26 2.52
C GLY A 65 0.84 -14.63 2.38
N TYR A 66 0.68 -13.65 1.51
CA TYR A 66 -0.62 -13.03 1.29
C TYR A 66 -1.41 -13.78 0.23
N LEU A 67 -2.72 -13.80 0.39
CA LEU A 67 -3.61 -14.43 -0.57
C LEU A 67 -4.05 -13.45 -1.65
N TRP A 68 -4.26 -12.19 -1.25
CA TRP A 68 -4.67 -11.14 -2.18
C TRP A 68 -3.73 -9.96 -2.11
N VAL A 69 -3.60 -9.26 -3.24
CA VAL A 69 -2.77 -8.08 -3.36
C VAL A 69 -3.60 -7.02 -4.07
N SER A 70 -3.67 -5.83 -3.48
CA SER A 70 -4.37 -4.72 -4.11
C SER A 70 -3.48 -3.49 -4.17
N LEU A 71 -3.78 -2.60 -5.09
CA LEU A 71 -3.08 -1.33 -5.23
C LEU A 71 -4.09 -0.22 -5.02
N ASP A 72 -3.80 0.67 -4.08
CA ASP A 72 -4.68 1.80 -3.83
C ASP A 72 -4.54 2.79 -4.98
N MET A 73 -5.62 3.02 -5.69
CA MET A 73 -5.60 3.88 -6.88
C MET A 73 -5.43 5.35 -6.55
N SER A 74 -5.71 5.74 -5.31
CA SER A 74 -5.52 7.13 -4.89
C SER A 74 -4.05 7.47 -4.67
N GLY A 75 -3.25 6.45 -4.39
CA GLY A 75 -1.85 6.67 -4.10
C GLY A 75 -1.60 7.04 -2.65
N LEU A 76 -0.33 7.03 -2.29
CA LEU A 76 0.12 7.40 -0.95
C LEU A 76 0.41 8.89 -0.94
N ARG A 77 -0.15 9.59 0.04
CA ARG A 77 0.06 11.02 0.17
C ARG A 77 0.66 11.33 1.52
N SER A 78 1.70 12.16 1.50
CA SER A 78 2.24 12.72 2.72
C SER A 78 1.20 13.68 3.30
N GLY A 79 1.08 13.72 4.60
CA GLY A 79 0.16 14.64 5.23
C GLY A 79 -1.29 14.26 5.04
N SER A 80 -1.59 12.98 5.23
CA SER A 80 -2.96 12.48 5.10
C SER A 80 -3.97 13.23 5.96
N LEU A 81 -3.54 13.79 7.07
CA LEU A 81 -4.42 14.59 7.91
C LEU A 81 -4.87 15.85 7.17
N ASN A 82 -3.94 16.49 6.48
CA ASN A 82 -4.27 17.66 5.69
C ASN A 82 -5.19 17.30 4.55
N ASP A 83 -5.01 16.14 3.96
CA ASP A 83 -5.89 15.65 2.90
C ASP A 83 -7.30 15.47 3.41
N GLN A 84 -7.47 14.98 4.63
CA GLN A 84 -8.77 14.83 5.22
C GLN A 84 -9.47 16.17 5.41
N LEU A 85 -8.72 17.18 5.82
CA LEU A 85 -9.27 18.53 5.97
C LEU A 85 -9.69 19.09 4.63
N ASN A 86 -8.85 18.91 3.62
CA ASN A 86 -9.15 19.37 2.27
C ASN A 86 -10.37 18.66 1.71
N LEU A 87 -10.49 17.38 1.98
CA LEU A 87 -11.63 16.60 1.54
C LEU A 87 -12.92 17.13 2.14
N THR A 88 -12.88 17.52 3.40
CA THR A 88 -14.04 18.09 4.07
C THR A 88 -14.48 19.38 3.37
N GLU A 89 -13.51 20.23 3.04
CA GLU A 89 -13.83 21.46 2.32
C GLU A 89 -14.42 21.17 0.95
N THR A 90 -13.85 20.20 0.26
CA THR A 90 -14.32 19.81 -1.07
C THR A 90 -15.75 19.32 -1.01
N VAL A 91 -16.07 18.50 -0.02
CA VAL A 91 -17.43 18.00 0.17
C VAL A 91 -18.39 19.16 0.43
N SER A 92 -17.95 20.13 1.22
CA SER A 92 -18.77 21.30 1.51
C SER A 92 -19.07 22.11 0.26
N LYS A 93 -18.15 22.14 -0.67
CA LYS A 93 -18.30 22.89 -1.92
C LYS A 93 -19.16 22.15 -2.93
N ALA A 94 -19.18 20.86 -2.81
CA ALA A 94 -19.96 20.05 -3.74
C ALA A 94 -21.44 20.12 -3.43
#